data_c739119ccb44e3038e19dd841f342316
#
_entry.id   c739119ccb44e3038e19dd841f342316
#
_cell.length_a   1.000
_cell.length_b   1.000
_cell.length_c   1.000
_cell.angle_alpha   90.00
_cell.angle_beta   90.00
_cell.angle_gamma   90.00
#
_symmetry.space_group_name_H-M   'P 1'
#
loop_
_entity.id
_entity.type
_entity.pdbx_description
1 polymer ?
#
loop_
_entity_poly.entity_id
_entity_poly.type
_entity_poly.pdbx_seq_one_letter_code
_entity_poly.pdbx_strand_id
1 'polypeptide(L)'
;MDEKLEMKSQRKNRTKDHLKQSLIELIKEKGFHAVSVKDIVDHASYNRSTFYVHYQDKFELTTDLMDIMLDGLEESVGKPFVTGRTVSTKKLDTESFSIVSYIYENRHFFELIKFDDTIPGLHTRFPQTILKIYQEKFTFETVNHVPVNMNYFTRYTAYGFYGLLINWIQQGFQETKEEFINEVINLARTHMETIKYVGSD
;
A
#
# COMPACT_ATOMS: atom_id res chain seq x y z
N MET A 1 19.69 -12.37 29.56
CA MET A 1 18.53 -13.21 29.08
C MET A 1 17.85 -12.54 27.87
N ASP A 2 17.89 -11.21 27.77
CA ASP A 2 17.24 -10.43 26.71
C ASP A 2 17.89 -10.59 25.30
N GLU A 3 19.22 -10.56 25.20
CA GLU A 3 19.93 -10.60 23.92
C GLU A 3 19.68 -11.87 23.09
N LYS A 4 19.52 -13.02 23.77
CA LYS A 4 19.21 -14.31 23.13
C LYS A 4 17.75 -14.39 22.63
N LEU A 5 16.85 -13.70 23.31
CA LEU A 5 15.44 -13.55 22.92
C LEU A 5 15.32 -12.60 21.73
N GLU A 6 16.04 -11.48 21.72
CA GLU A 6 16.10 -10.54 20.59
C GLU A 6 16.68 -11.19 19.33
N MET A 7 17.81 -11.90 19.44
CA MET A 7 18.39 -12.63 18.32
C MET A 7 17.44 -13.69 17.75
N LYS A 8 16.65 -14.38 18.59
CA LYS A 8 15.67 -15.37 18.16
C LYS A 8 14.48 -14.71 17.47
N SER A 9 14.03 -13.55 17.95
CA SER A 9 12.97 -12.75 17.33
C SER A 9 13.41 -12.19 15.97
N GLN A 10 14.59 -11.62 15.88
CA GLN A 10 15.15 -11.11 14.61
C GLN A 10 15.30 -12.21 13.56
N ARG A 11 15.79 -13.40 13.97
CA ARG A 11 15.91 -14.55 13.06
C ARG A 11 14.54 -15.04 12.58
N LYS A 12 13.52 -15.02 13.44
CA LYS A 12 12.16 -15.39 13.10
C LYS A 12 11.56 -14.43 12.08
N ASN A 13 11.74 -13.12 12.28
CA ASN A 13 11.27 -12.10 11.36
C ASN A 13 11.95 -12.21 9.99
N ARG A 14 13.28 -12.36 9.96
CA ARG A 14 14.02 -12.55 8.71
C ARG A 14 13.54 -13.75 7.90
N THR A 15 13.19 -14.86 8.56
CA THR A 15 12.64 -16.05 7.87
C THR A 15 11.29 -15.73 7.24
N LYS A 16 10.41 -15.04 7.96
CA LYS A 16 9.11 -14.62 7.43
C LYS A 16 9.28 -13.71 6.19
N ASP A 17 10.21 -12.75 6.26
CA ASP A 17 10.48 -11.82 5.15
C ASP A 17 10.98 -12.55 3.90
N HIS A 18 11.89 -13.51 4.05
CA HIS A 18 12.36 -14.33 2.93
C HIS A 18 11.24 -15.17 2.31
N LEU A 19 10.34 -15.75 3.13
CA LEU A 19 9.19 -16.53 2.63
C LEU A 19 8.21 -15.61 1.87
N LYS A 20 7.94 -14.41 2.37
CA LYS A 20 7.09 -13.41 1.71
C LYS A 20 7.68 -12.95 0.38
N GLN A 21 8.98 -12.64 0.36
CA GLN A 21 9.67 -12.24 -0.86
C GLN A 21 9.62 -13.36 -1.91
N SER A 22 9.88 -14.61 -1.50
CA SER A 22 9.80 -15.77 -2.39
C SER A 22 8.39 -15.97 -2.96
N LEU A 23 7.35 -15.75 -2.15
CA LEU A 23 5.97 -15.79 -2.63
C LEU A 23 5.71 -14.74 -3.71
N ILE A 24 6.15 -13.49 -3.49
CA ILE A 24 5.99 -12.40 -4.47
C ILE A 24 6.65 -12.77 -5.82
N GLU A 25 7.88 -13.26 -5.78
CA GLU A 25 8.65 -13.61 -6.98
C GLU A 25 8.01 -14.77 -7.73
N LEU A 26 7.59 -15.82 -7.03
CA LEU A 26 6.93 -16.97 -7.61
C LEU A 26 5.54 -16.63 -8.20
N ILE A 27 4.79 -15.70 -7.61
CA ILE A 27 3.53 -15.23 -8.20
C ILE A 27 3.80 -14.54 -9.55
N LYS A 28 4.84 -13.71 -9.63
CA LYS A 28 5.23 -13.05 -10.89
C LYS A 28 5.66 -14.05 -11.98
N GLU A 29 6.25 -15.18 -11.58
CA GLU A 29 6.74 -16.20 -12.52
C GLU A 29 5.63 -17.11 -13.07
N LYS A 30 4.72 -17.56 -12.20
CA LYS A 30 3.79 -18.64 -12.56
C LYS A 30 2.36 -18.50 -12.04
N GLY A 31 2.02 -17.35 -11.41
CA GLY A 31 0.71 -17.09 -10.84
C GLY A 31 0.50 -17.73 -9.47
N PHE A 32 -0.40 -17.15 -8.68
CA PHE A 32 -0.68 -17.57 -7.30
C PHE A 32 -1.16 -19.02 -7.18
N HIS A 33 -2.07 -19.45 -8.07
CA HIS A 33 -2.65 -20.79 -7.98
C HIS A 33 -1.60 -21.88 -8.19
N ALA A 34 -0.63 -21.68 -9.08
CA ALA A 34 0.42 -22.64 -9.36
C ALA A 34 1.52 -22.70 -8.28
N VAL A 35 1.59 -21.73 -7.36
CA VAL A 35 2.59 -21.72 -6.28
C VAL A 35 2.19 -22.67 -5.17
N SER A 36 3.10 -23.59 -4.80
CA SER A 36 2.97 -24.49 -3.65
C SER A 36 3.90 -24.08 -2.50
N VAL A 37 3.62 -24.60 -1.29
CA VAL A 37 4.54 -24.43 -0.14
C VAL A 37 5.94 -25.00 -0.46
N LYS A 38 6.00 -26.06 -1.27
CA LYS A 38 7.30 -26.63 -1.70
C LYS A 38 8.08 -25.60 -2.51
N ASP A 39 7.44 -24.96 -3.49
CA ASP A 39 8.11 -23.93 -4.30
C ASP A 39 8.63 -22.79 -3.45
N ILE A 40 7.83 -22.30 -2.49
CA ILE A 40 8.20 -21.18 -1.62
C ILE A 40 9.45 -21.52 -0.79
N VAL A 41 9.49 -22.71 -0.16
CA VAL A 41 10.64 -23.09 0.70
C VAL A 41 11.88 -23.40 -0.13
N ASP A 42 11.73 -24.03 -1.30
CA ASP A 42 12.84 -24.32 -2.20
C ASP A 42 13.46 -22.99 -2.70
N HIS A 43 12.61 -22.02 -3.13
CA HIS A 43 13.05 -20.70 -3.57
C HIS A 43 13.72 -19.89 -2.45
N ALA A 44 13.16 -19.93 -1.23
CA ALA A 44 13.71 -19.26 -0.06
C ALA A 44 14.92 -19.98 0.56
N SER A 45 15.33 -21.14 0.03
CA SER A 45 16.40 -21.99 0.59
C SER A 45 16.13 -22.45 2.03
N TYR A 46 14.88 -22.78 2.33
CA TYR A 46 14.44 -23.36 3.60
C TYR A 46 13.87 -24.77 3.37
N ASN A 47 13.56 -25.46 4.49
CA ASN A 47 12.82 -26.72 4.47
C ASN A 47 11.36 -26.51 4.87
N ARG A 48 10.49 -27.49 4.57
CA ARG A 48 9.06 -27.42 4.90
C ARG A 48 8.79 -27.26 6.41
N SER A 49 9.61 -27.88 7.26
CA SER A 49 9.42 -27.76 8.72
C SER A 49 9.64 -26.31 9.18
N THR A 50 10.58 -25.58 8.58
CA THR A 50 10.78 -24.14 8.84
C THR A 50 9.55 -23.33 8.45
N PHE A 51 8.92 -23.62 7.30
CA PHE A 51 7.68 -22.96 6.90
C PHE A 51 6.57 -23.16 7.94
N TYR A 52 6.33 -24.41 8.34
CA TYR A 52 5.25 -24.76 9.27
C TYR A 52 5.47 -24.27 10.72
N VAL A 53 6.65 -23.80 11.07
CA VAL A 53 6.88 -23.03 12.32
C VAL A 53 6.23 -21.65 12.28
N HIS A 54 6.02 -21.09 11.06
CA HIS A 54 5.57 -19.71 10.87
C HIS A 54 4.15 -19.60 10.32
N TYR A 55 3.75 -20.54 9.44
CA TYR A 55 2.48 -20.49 8.70
C TYR A 55 1.91 -21.90 8.52
N GLN A 56 0.59 -22.03 8.61
CA GLN A 56 -0.12 -23.30 8.40
C GLN A 56 -0.14 -23.68 6.92
N ASP A 57 -0.29 -22.69 6.05
CA ASP A 57 -0.35 -22.86 4.60
C ASP A 57 0.06 -21.58 3.86
N LYS A 58 0.02 -21.62 2.52
CA LYS A 58 0.34 -20.45 1.69
C LYS A 58 -0.68 -19.31 1.84
N PHE A 59 -1.92 -19.60 2.22
CA PHE A 59 -2.95 -18.59 2.38
C PHE A 59 -2.73 -17.75 3.64
N GLU A 60 -2.29 -18.36 4.74
CA GLU A 60 -1.91 -17.63 5.95
C GLU A 60 -0.69 -16.72 5.69
N LEU A 61 0.34 -17.23 4.99
CA LEU A 61 1.47 -16.40 4.56
C LEU A 61 1.01 -15.21 3.69
N THR A 62 0.08 -15.47 2.78
CA THR A 62 -0.47 -14.45 1.87
C THR A 62 -1.25 -13.39 2.63
N THR A 63 -2.07 -13.79 3.60
CA THR A 63 -2.85 -12.88 4.45
C THR A 63 -1.92 -11.99 5.28
N ASP A 64 -0.91 -12.58 5.94
CA ASP A 64 0.10 -11.84 6.71
C ASP A 64 0.87 -10.83 5.83
N LEU A 65 1.22 -11.21 4.60
CA LEU A 65 1.86 -10.31 3.64
C LEU A 65 0.94 -9.15 3.26
N MET A 66 -0.30 -9.44 2.87
CA MET A 66 -1.25 -8.42 2.43
C MET A 66 -1.62 -7.46 3.56
N ASP A 67 -1.85 -7.96 4.77
CA ASP A 67 -2.17 -7.13 5.94
C ASP A 67 -1.02 -6.17 6.24
N ILE A 68 0.22 -6.64 6.32
CA ILE A 68 1.39 -5.79 6.54
C ILE A 68 1.51 -4.69 5.47
N MET A 69 1.28 -5.03 4.20
CA MET A 69 1.43 -4.07 3.11
C MET A 69 0.32 -3.02 3.09
N LEU A 70 -0.93 -3.40 3.39
CA LEU A 70 -2.04 -2.46 3.41
C LEU A 70 -2.10 -1.65 4.71
N ASP A 71 -1.76 -2.23 5.85
CA ASP A 71 -1.63 -1.50 7.11
C ASP A 71 -0.50 -0.46 7.03
N GLY A 72 0.67 -0.84 6.51
CA GLY A 72 1.76 0.09 6.28
C GLY A 72 1.42 1.20 5.28
N LEU A 73 0.58 0.91 4.27
CA LEU A 73 0.04 1.92 3.37
C LEU A 73 -0.83 2.94 4.13
N GLU A 74 -1.70 2.47 5.02
CA GLU A 74 -2.55 3.32 5.85
C GLU A 74 -1.75 4.15 6.86
N GLU A 75 -0.74 3.56 7.47
CA GLU A 75 0.16 4.25 8.41
C GLU A 75 1.05 5.30 7.73
N SER A 76 1.43 5.09 6.48
CA SER A 76 2.29 6.02 5.74
C SER A 76 1.68 7.40 5.57
N VAL A 77 0.36 7.51 5.51
CA VAL A 77 -0.38 8.73 5.17
C VAL A 77 -0.30 9.80 6.25
N GLY A 78 -0.25 9.42 7.53
CA GLY A 78 -0.30 10.37 8.64
C GLY A 78 0.96 11.19 8.85
N LYS A 79 2.11 10.69 8.39
CA LYS A 79 3.43 11.25 8.75
C LYS A 79 3.66 12.72 8.39
N PRO A 80 3.23 13.24 7.20
CA PRO A 80 3.47 14.64 6.84
C PRO A 80 2.39 15.60 7.36
N PHE A 81 1.31 15.09 7.95
CA PHE A 81 0.18 15.91 8.39
C PHE A 81 0.13 16.06 9.91
N VAL A 82 -0.29 17.23 10.35
CA VAL A 82 -0.60 17.51 11.77
C VAL A 82 -2.09 17.35 11.96
N THR A 83 -2.50 16.51 12.89
CA THR A 83 -3.92 16.25 13.21
C THR A 83 -4.69 17.54 13.48
N GLY A 84 -5.83 17.69 12.83
CA GLY A 84 -6.69 18.88 12.95
C GLY A 84 -6.23 20.10 12.14
N ARG A 85 -5.05 20.11 11.55
CA ARG A 85 -4.55 21.22 10.73
C ARG A 85 -5.13 21.19 9.33
N THR A 86 -5.69 22.30 8.88
CA THR A 86 -6.12 22.50 7.49
C THR A 86 -4.96 23.02 6.65
N VAL A 87 -4.74 22.42 5.50
CA VAL A 87 -3.69 22.77 4.54
C VAL A 87 -4.35 23.13 3.21
N SER A 88 -4.00 24.30 2.67
CA SER A 88 -4.39 24.66 1.29
C SER A 88 -3.67 23.76 0.28
N THR A 89 -4.37 23.29 -0.73
CA THR A 89 -3.78 22.47 -1.81
C THR A 89 -2.64 23.18 -2.54
N LYS A 90 -2.58 24.51 -2.49
CA LYS A 90 -1.47 25.33 -3.01
C LYS A 90 -0.15 25.10 -2.24
N LYS A 91 -0.22 24.61 -1.00
CA LYS A 91 0.94 24.33 -0.13
C LYS A 91 1.35 22.86 -0.11
N LEU A 92 0.65 22.02 -0.86
CA LEU A 92 1.05 20.61 -1.00
C LEU A 92 2.35 20.54 -1.82
N ASP A 93 3.20 19.62 -1.39
CA ASP A 93 4.48 19.28 -2.01
C ASP A 93 4.65 17.76 -2.10
N THR A 94 5.79 17.30 -2.56
CA THR A 94 6.08 15.88 -2.72
C THR A 94 6.11 15.12 -1.38
N GLU A 95 6.45 15.78 -0.27
CA GLU A 95 6.44 15.18 1.07
C GLU A 95 5.01 14.93 1.58
N SER A 96 4.04 15.68 1.05
CA SER A 96 2.61 15.52 1.39
C SER A 96 2.01 14.19 0.91
N PHE A 97 2.72 13.43 0.06
CA PHE A 97 2.25 12.18 -0.54
C PHE A 97 3.14 10.98 -0.17
N SER A 98 3.43 10.83 1.12
CA SER A 98 4.23 9.69 1.63
C SER A 98 3.66 8.32 1.24
N ILE A 99 2.35 8.22 0.97
CA ILE A 99 1.69 7.03 0.42
C ILE A 99 2.29 6.59 -0.94
N VAL A 100 2.65 7.54 -1.80
CA VAL A 100 3.28 7.25 -3.10
C VAL A 100 4.70 6.71 -2.90
N SER A 101 5.46 7.30 -1.97
CA SER A 101 6.78 6.81 -1.59
C SER A 101 6.72 5.39 -1.03
N TYR A 102 5.75 5.11 -0.15
CA TYR A 102 5.54 3.77 0.40
C TYR A 102 5.24 2.73 -0.70
N ILE A 103 4.36 3.06 -1.64
CA ILE A 103 4.03 2.17 -2.79
C ILE A 103 5.28 1.90 -3.63
N TYR A 104 6.08 2.92 -3.91
CA TYR A 104 7.31 2.78 -4.71
C TYR A 104 8.39 1.96 -3.99
N GLU A 105 8.57 2.16 -2.69
CA GLU A 105 9.50 1.37 -1.87
C GLU A 105 9.10 -0.10 -1.79
N ASN A 106 7.79 -0.37 -1.76
CA ASN A 106 7.21 -1.72 -1.74
C ASN A 106 6.70 -2.17 -3.12
N ARG A 107 7.23 -1.61 -4.21
CA ARG A 107 6.75 -1.84 -5.59
C ARG A 107 6.67 -3.31 -5.98
N HIS A 108 7.55 -4.15 -5.46
CA HIS A 108 7.53 -5.59 -5.77
C HIS A 108 6.22 -6.26 -5.37
N PHE A 109 5.62 -5.82 -4.25
CA PHE A 109 4.30 -6.26 -3.84
C PHE A 109 3.19 -5.60 -4.66
N PHE A 110 3.21 -4.26 -4.80
CA PHE A 110 2.14 -3.54 -5.50
C PHE A 110 2.07 -3.87 -6.99
N GLU A 111 3.17 -4.26 -7.60
CA GLU A 111 3.19 -4.78 -8.98
C GLU A 111 2.37 -6.07 -9.17
N LEU A 112 2.08 -6.80 -8.12
CA LEU A 112 1.24 -7.99 -8.20
C LEU A 112 -0.18 -7.68 -8.69
N ILE A 113 -0.63 -6.42 -8.59
CA ILE A 113 -1.91 -5.96 -9.16
C ILE A 113 -1.99 -6.06 -10.69
N LYS A 114 -0.85 -6.20 -11.38
CA LYS A 114 -0.79 -6.37 -12.84
C LYS A 114 -1.25 -7.75 -13.31
N PHE A 115 -1.29 -8.73 -12.41
CA PHE A 115 -1.55 -10.12 -12.74
C PHE A 115 -2.98 -10.51 -12.35
N ASP A 116 -3.68 -11.19 -13.26
CA ASP A 116 -5.02 -11.73 -12.98
C ASP A 116 -4.93 -12.86 -11.94
N ASP A 117 -3.93 -13.74 -12.06
CA ASP A 117 -3.63 -14.79 -11.08
C ASP A 117 -2.65 -14.29 -10.01
N THR A 118 -3.15 -13.46 -9.12
CA THR A 118 -2.40 -12.83 -8.04
C THR A 118 -2.95 -13.21 -6.65
N ILE A 119 -2.48 -12.52 -5.63
CA ILE A 119 -2.94 -12.68 -4.24
C ILE A 119 -4.46 -12.51 -4.17
N PRO A 120 -5.21 -13.51 -3.65
CA PRO A 120 -6.65 -13.42 -3.51
C PRO A 120 -7.08 -12.18 -2.74
N GLY A 121 -7.98 -11.41 -3.34
CA GLY A 121 -8.51 -10.19 -2.72
C GLY A 121 -7.68 -8.92 -2.91
N LEU A 122 -6.49 -8.97 -3.52
CA LEU A 122 -5.66 -7.77 -3.73
C LEU A 122 -6.40 -6.69 -4.54
N HIS A 123 -7.04 -7.08 -5.66
CA HIS A 123 -7.83 -6.18 -6.51
C HIS A 123 -9.03 -5.54 -5.80
N THR A 124 -9.47 -6.10 -4.69
CA THR A 124 -10.61 -5.58 -3.90
C THR A 124 -10.12 -4.78 -2.70
N ARG A 125 -9.18 -5.31 -1.94
CA ARG A 125 -8.72 -4.70 -0.69
C ARG A 125 -7.91 -3.43 -0.92
N PHE A 126 -7.06 -3.39 -1.94
CA PHE A 126 -6.25 -2.20 -2.21
C PHE A 126 -7.11 -0.95 -2.48
N PRO A 127 -8.08 -0.91 -3.43
CA PRO A 127 -8.93 0.26 -3.60
C PRO A 127 -9.79 0.56 -2.37
N GLN A 128 -10.23 -0.46 -1.61
CA GLN A 128 -10.96 -0.26 -0.35
C GLN A 128 -10.10 0.42 0.70
N THR A 129 -8.82 0.07 0.82
CA THR A 129 -7.87 0.73 1.73
C THR A 129 -7.68 2.20 1.33
N ILE A 130 -7.50 2.51 0.05
CA ILE A 130 -7.44 3.91 -0.42
C ILE A 130 -8.72 4.67 -0.06
N LEU A 131 -9.89 4.10 -0.32
CA LEU A 131 -11.16 4.72 0.03
C LEU A 131 -11.29 4.95 1.55
N LYS A 132 -10.93 3.97 2.37
CA LYS A 132 -10.92 4.06 3.84
C LYS A 132 -10.04 5.22 4.31
N ILE A 133 -8.81 5.32 3.79
CA ILE A 133 -7.89 6.43 4.10
C ILE A 133 -8.56 7.79 3.83
N TYR A 134 -9.18 7.96 2.66
CA TYR A 134 -9.84 9.20 2.30
C TYR A 134 -11.06 9.52 3.18
N GLN A 135 -11.82 8.51 3.58
CA GLN A 135 -13.03 8.67 4.40
C GLN A 135 -12.73 8.92 5.88
N GLU A 136 -11.71 8.26 6.41
CA GLU A 136 -11.44 8.26 7.86
C GLU A 136 -10.37 9.28 8.26
N LYS A 137 -9.41 9.57 7.35
CA LYS A 137 -8.25 10.40 7.69
C LYS A 137 -8.31 11.83 7.13
N PHE A 138 -9.26 12.13 6.23
CA PHE A 138 -9.30 13.46 5.60
C PHE A 138 -10.70 14.05 5.53
N THR A 139 -10.76 15.38 5.62
CA THR A 139 -11.90 16.19 5.18
C THR A 139 -11.44 17.21 4.16
N PHE A 140 -12.32 17.60 3.26
CA PHE A 140 -12.00 18.42 2.10
C PHE A 140 -12.94 19.63 1.98
N GLU A 141 -12.45 20.70 1.37
CA GLU A 141 -13.26 21.79 0.88
C GLU A 141 -13.08 21.90 -0.63
N THR A 142 -14.18 22.11 -1.35
CA THR A 142 -14.17 22.28 -2.81
C THR A 142 -13.70 23.67 -3.21
N VAL A 143 -13.07 23.78 -4.38
CA VAL A 143 -12.69 25.08 -4.97
C VAL A 143 -13.93 25.95 -5.10
N ASN A 144 -13.80 27.24 -4.72
CA ASN A 144 -14.88 28.23 -4.71
C ASN A 144 -16.12 27.81 -3.90
N HIS A 145 -15.95 26.89 -2.93
CA HIS A 145 -17.02 26.38 -2.07
C HIS A 145 -18.23 25.85 -2.85
N VAL A 146 -17.98 25.26 -4.03
CA VAL A 146 -19.05 24.64 -4.83
C VAL A 146 -19.78 23.60 -4.00
N PRO A 147 -21.10 23.71 -3.82
CA PRO A 147 -21.86 22.79 -2.99
C PRO A 147 -21.95 21.43 -3.67
N VAL A 148 -21.36 20.41 -3.05
CA VAL A 148 -21.38 19.01 -3.47
C VAL A 148 -21.72 18.10 -2.31
N ASN A 149 -22.24 16.91 -2.61
CA ASN A 149 -22.33 15.87 -1.60
C ASN A 149 -20.93 15.34 -1.27
N MET A 150 -20.43 15.62 -0.07
CA MET A 150 -19.06 15.27 0.34
C MET A 150 -18.78 13.77 0.32
N ASN A 151 -19.77 12.92 0.52
CA ASN A 151 -19.57 11.47 0.41
C ASN A 151 -19.25 11.06 -1.05
N TYR A 152 -19.96 11.63 -2.04
CA TYR A 152 -19.62 11.40 -3.45
C TYR A 152 -18.28 12.03 -3.81
N PHE A 153 -18.00 13.22 -3.31
CA PHE A 153 -16.74 13.91 -3.56
C PHE A 153 -15.54 13.10 -3.04
N THR A 154 -15.60 12.63 -1.80
CA THR A 154 -14.55 11.81 -1.20
C THR A 154 -14.33 10.51 -1.98
N ARG A 155 -15.42 9.83 -2.39
CA ARG A 155 -15.32 8.61 -3.23
C ARG A 155 -14.71 8.90 -4.60
N TYR A 156 -15.17 9.94 -5.27
CA TYR A 156 -14.65 10.36 -6.57
C TYR A 156 -13.14 10.64 -6.48
N THR A 157 -12.71 11.39 -5.48
CA THR A 157 -11.29 11.73 -5.28
C THR A 157 -10.46 10.49 -4.94
N ALA A 158 -10.94 9.62 -4.05
CA ALA A 158 -10.25 8.39 -3.67
C ALA A 158 -10.06 7.44 -4.86
N TYR A 159 -11.12 7.20 -5.63
CA TYR A 159 -11.05 6.32 -6.81
C TYR A 159 -10.30 6.97 -7.98
N GLY A 160 -10.35 8.30 -8.12
CA GLY A 160 -9.52 9.02 -9.06
C GLY A 160 -8.04 8.84 -8.76
N PHE A 161 -7.64 9.04 -7.51
CA PHE A 161 -6.26 8.81 -7.06
C PHE A 161 -5.83 7.34 -7.23
N TYR A 162 -6.69 6.39 -6.83
CA TYR A 162 -6.43 4.97 -7.05
C TYR A 162 -6.23 4.64 -8.53
N GLY A 163 -7.05 5.21 -9.42
CA GLY A 163 -6.91 5.04 -10.87
C GLY A 163 -5.57 5.52 -11.41
N LEU A 164 -5.07 6.66 -10.92
CA LEU A 164 -3.75 7.17 -11.26
C LEU A 164 -2.64 6.25 -10.74
N LEU A 165 -2.74 5.78 -9.50
CA LEU A 165 -1.79 4.81 -8.92
C LEU A 165 -1.72 3.52 -9.73
N ILE A 166 -2.86 2.95 -10.09
CA ILE A 166 -2.91 1.72 -10.90
C ILE A 166 -2.26 1.93 -12.26
N ASN A 167 -2.55 3.04 -12.93
CA ASN A 167 -1.91 3.36 -14.21
C ASN A 167 -0.39 3.46 -14.06
N TRP A 168 0.10 4.18 -13.07
CA TRP A 168 1.54 4.32 -12.78
C TRP A 168 2.22 2.98 -12.50
N ILE A 169 1.59 2.11 -11.69
CA ILE A 169 2.06 0.75 -11.42
C ILE A 169 2.08 -0.09 -12.71
N GLN A 170 0.97 -0.08 -13.49
CA GLN A 170 0.83 -0.86 -14.72
C GLN A 170 1.88 -0.50 -15.78
N GLN A 171 2.24 0.77 -15.87
CA GLN A 171 3.29 1.26 -16.75
C GLN A 171 4.71 0.99 -16.23
N GLY A 172 4.86 0.35 -15.06
CA GLY A 172 6.17 0.00 -14.49
C GLY A 172 6.90 1.19 -13.91
N PHE A 173 6.16 2.17 -13.35
CA PHE A 173 6.71 3.37 -12.70
C PHE A 173 7.61 4.18 -13.65
N GLN A 174 7.13 4.44 -14.89
CA GLN A 174 7.90 5.15 -15.91
C GLN A 174 8.24 6.58 -15.49
N GLU A 175 7.26 7.30 -14.90
CA GLU A 175 7.53 8.60 -14.29
C GLU A 175 8.23 8.41 -12.95
N THR A 176 9.07 9.37 -12.57
CA THR A 176 9.63 9.43 -11.22
C THR A 176 8.54 9.67 -10.19
N LYS A 177 8.79 9.35 -8.93
CA LYS A 177 7.85 9.63 -7.84
C LYS A 177 7.45 11.11 -7.81
N GLU A 178 8.44 11.98 -7.96
CA GLU A 178 8.30 13.43 -7.92
C GLU A 178 7.41 13.93 -9.06
N GLU A 179 7.60 13.43 -10.28
CA GLU A 179 6.76 13.77 -11.43
C GLU A 179 5.32 13.32 -11.22
N PHE A 180 5.12 12.07 -10.81
CA PHE A 180 3.80 11.52 -10.51
C PHE A 180 3.09 12.31 -9.41
N ILE A 181 3.75 12.60 -8.28
CA ILE A 181 3.17 13.37 -7.17
C ILE A 181 2.81 14.78 -7.63
N ASN A 182 3.66 15.45 -8.39
CA ASN A 182 3.37 16.79 -8.89
C ASN A 182 2.12 16.82 -9.75
N GLU A 183 1.91 15.80 -10.59
CA GLU A 183 0.68 15.72 -11.41
C GLU A 183 -0.56 15.44 -10.54
N VAL A 184 -0.46 14.58 -9.54
CA VAL A 184 -1.53 14.35 -8.55
C VAL A 184 -1.89 15.65 -7.82
N ILE A 185 -0.89 16.45 -7.41
CA ILE A 185 -1.10 17.76 -6.77
C ILE A 185 -1.81 18.73 -7.73
N ASN A 186 -1.38 18.81 -9.00
CA ASN A 186 -2.00 19.66 -9.99
C ASN A 186 -3.47 19.31 -10.20
N LEU A 187 -3.78 18.02 -10.32
CA LEU A 187 -5.16 17.54 -10.41
C LEU A 187 -5.97 17.86 -9.15
N ALA A 188 -5.39 17.65 -7.95
CA ALA A 188 -6.06 17.99 -6.69
C ALA A 188 -6.46 19.48 -6.65
N ARG A 189 -5.58 20.37 -7.07
CA ARG A 189 -5.83 21.84 -7.13
C ARG A 189 -6.99 22.24 -8.04
N THR A 190 -7.39 21.39 -8.98
CA THR A 190 -8.52 21.70 -9.88
C THR A 190 -9.88 21.59 -9.21
N HIS A 191 -10.00 20.85 -8.11
CA HIS A 191 -11.28 20.54 -7.46
C HIS A 191 -11.27 20.66 -5.93
N MET A 192 -10.10 20.68 -5.28
CA MET A 192 -9.94 20.83 -3.82
C MET A 192 -9.26 22.15 -3.48
N GLU A 193 -9.86 22.96 -2.59
CA GLU A 193 -9.24 24.16 -2.03
C GLU A 193 -8.37 23.83 -0.84
N THR A 194 -8.91 23.05 0.10
CA THR A 194 -8.20 22.64 1.32
C THR A 194 -8.36 21.16 1.62
N ILE A 195 -7.38 20.63 2.37
CA ILE A 195 -7.38 19.30 2.94
C ILE A 195 -7.12 19.42 4.44
N LYS A 196 -7.89 18.74 5.25
CA LYS A 196 -7.65 18.64 6.70
C LYS A 196 -7.47 17.17 7.08
N TYR A 197 -6.36 16.86 7.74
CA TYR A 197 -6.11 15.55 8.32
C TYR A 197 -6.85 15.43 9.66
N VAL A 198 -7.66 14.39 9.81
CA VAL A 198 -8.49 14.11 11.01
C VAL A 198 -8.21 12.72 11.59
N GLY A 199 -7.24 11.98 11.03
CA GLY A 199 -6.80 10.73 11.59
C GLY A 199 -6.13 10.89 12.96
N SER A 200 -6.05 9.82 13.74
CA SER A 200 -5.24 9.77 14.96
C SER A 200 -3.75 9.72 14.60
N ASP A 201 -2.95 10.35 15.45
CA ASP A 201 -1.49 10.26 15.40
C ASP A 201 -1.00 8.85 15.75
#